data_07affcee7bdbfa391ad1487907bfbd6c
#
_entry.id   07affcee7bdbfa391ad1487907bfbd6c
#
_cell.length_a   1.000
_cell.length_b   1.000
_cell.length_c   1.000
_cell.angle_alpha   90.00
_cell.angle_beta   90.00
_cell.angle_gamma   90.00
#
_symmetry.space_group_name_H-M   'P 1'
#
loop_
_entity.id
_entity.type
_entity.pdbx_description
1 polymer ?
#
loop_
_entity_poly.entity_id
_entity_poly.type
_entity_poly.pdbx_seq_one_letter_code
_entity_poly.pdbx_strand_id
1 'polypeptide(L)'
;YSALFNLNVEADFVTPTTTDLSRYKVLIVPPLYVASDETLERISKFVDNGGHVVMAFKSGYTNEYDTVRWQRAPGPLRKAAGFSYQEFSSLAHPVNLKPDRYQLGANNQASAWAEFLMPETAETLASYDHPFFGRFPALTRNKFGKGTLTYEGTAITAELQQAVIRDVIERAGLAGSDQRAPEGVRIRHGRNPRGAAIHFYLNFSPAAKSVSYAYGNG
;
A
#
# COMPACT_ATOMS: atom_id res chain seq x y z
N TYR A 1 -7.10 3.17 -5.63
CA TYR A 1 -8.31 3.80 -5.07
C TYR A 1 -9.40 2.78 -4.73
N SER A 2 -9.73 1.85 -5.64
CA SER A 2 -10.83 0.88 -5.45
C SER A 2 -10.72 0.08 -4.15
N ALA A 3 -9.52 -0.34 -3.76
CA ALA A 3 -9.31 -1.07 -2.51
C ALA A 3 -9.66 -0.22 -1.28
N LEU A 4 -9.27 1.06 -1.24
CA LEU A 4 -9.64 1.99 -0.17
C LEU A 4 -11.15 2.24 -0.15
N PHE A 5 -11.74 2.46 -1.33
CA PHE A 5 -13.18 2.63 -1.47
C PHE A 5 -13.96 1.42 -0.95
N ASN A 6 -13.51 0.21 -1.30
CA ASN A 6 -14.12 -1.04 -0.84
C ASN A 6 -13.96 -1.28 0.68
N LEU A 7 -12.92 -0.73 1.26
CA LEU A 7 -12.66 -0.78 2.71
C LEU A 7 -13.32 0.36 3.50
N ASN A 8 -14.14 1.19 2.87
CA ASN A 8 -14.72 2.39 3.49
C ASN A 8 -13.66 3.33 4.09
N VAL A 9 -12.53 3.47 3.42
CA VAL A 9 -11.47 4.40 3.82
C VAL A 9 -11.54 5.62 2.91
N GLU A 10 -11.71 6.79 3.52
CA GLU A 10 -11.64 8.06 2.80
C GLU A 10 -10.19 8.41 2.51
N ALA A 11 -9.95 8.97 1.33
CA ALA A 11 -8.59 9.29 0.88
C ALA A 11 -8.57 10.59 0.09
N ASP A 12 -7.57 11.39 0.36
CA ASP A 12 -7.21 12.56 -0.44
C ASP A 12 -6.16 12.18 -1.49
N PHE A 13 -6.09 12.95 -2.56
CA PHE A 13 -4.99 12.90 -3.50
C PHE A 13 -3.95 13.95 -3.16
N VAL A 14 -2.71 13.53 -3.02
CA VAL A 14 -1.56 14.41 -2.81
C VAL A 14 -0.61 14.32 -4.01
N THR A 15 0.12 15.39 -4.27
CA THR A 15 1.08 15.46 -5.37
C THR A 15 2.51 15.55 -4.81
N PRO A 16 3.55 15.35 -5.63
CA PRO A 16 4.94 15.59 -5.20
C PRO A 16 5.21 16.98 -4.65
N THR A 17 4.38 17.98 -4.97
CA THR A 17 4.48 19.34 -4.43
C THR A 17 3.82 19.52 -3.05
N THR A 18 3.07 18.52 -2.56
CA THR A 18 2.48 18.55 -1.22
C THR A 18 3.60 18.36 -0.19
N THR A 19 3.93 19.42 0.55
CA THR A 19 5.05 19.43 1.48
C THR A 19 4.68 18.88 2.86
N ASP A 20 3.45 19.12 3.32
CA ASP A 20 2.96 18.66 4.61
C ASP A 20 2.08 17.42 4.48
N LEU A 21 2.59 16.30 4.97
CA LEU A 21 1.89 15.01 5.05
C LEU A 21 1.47 14.65 6.50
N SER A 22 1.67 15.54 7.47
CA SER A 22 1.51 15.24 8.90
C SER A 22 0.09 14.85 9.32
N ARG A 23 -0.91 15.28 8.56
CA ARG A 23 -2.32 14.94 8.80
C ARG A 23 -2.69 13.51 8.38
N TYR A 24 -1.84 12.85 7.59
CA TYR A 24 -2.08 11.50 7.12
C TYR A 24 -1.38 10.47 8.00
N LYS A 25 -1.98 9.31 8.14
CA LYS A 25 -1.38 8.14 8.80
C LYS A 25 -0.89 7.11 7.81
N VAL A 26 -1.53 7.05 6.64
CA VAL A 26 -1.20 6.11 5.57
C VAL A 26 -1.00 6.87 4.27
N LEU A 27 0.03 6.51 3.51
CA LEU A 27 0.32 7.00 2.17
C LEU A 27 0.37 5.81 1.21
N ILE A 28 -0.46 5.84 0.17
CA ILE A 28 -0.43 4.86 -0.92
C ILE A 28 0.26 5.48 -2.11
N VAL A 29 1.37 4.91 -2.51
CA VAL A 29 2.21 5.39 -3.60
C VAL A 29 2.14 4.41 -4.76
N PRO A 30 1.42 4.74 -5.84
CA PRO A 30 1.46 3.95 -7.09
C PRO A 30 2.88 3.96 -7.66
N PRO A 31 3.18 3.25 -8.77
CA PRO A 31 4.51 3.24 -9.35
C PRO A 31 5.07 4.66 -9.54
N LEU A 32 5.99 5.04 -8.68
CA LEU A 32 6.63 6.37 -8.67
C LEU A 32 7.98 6.26 -9.37
N TYR A 33 7.95 5.99 -10.68
CA TYR A 33 9.13 5.70 -11.49
C TYR A 33 10.10 6.88 -11.53
N VAL A 34 9.60 8.07 -11.87
CA VAL A 34 10.36 9.33 -11.89
C VAL A 34 10.11 10.08 -10.59
N ALA A 35 11.15 10.37 -9.81
CA ALA A 35 11.03 11.13 -8.57
C ALA A 35 12.33 11.85 -8.24
N SER A 36 12.24 13.07 -7.69
CA SER A 36 13.40 13.74 -7.10
C SER A 36 13.82 13.09 -5.79
N ASP A 37 15.08 13.27 -5.41
CA ASP A 37 15.61 12.82 -4.12
C ASP A 37 14.82 13.42 -2.96
N GLU A 38 14.46 14.70 -3.06
CA GLU A 38 13.65 15.40 -2.06
C GLU A 38 12.29 14.71 -1.84
N THR A 39 11.63 14.26 -2.92
CA THR A 39 10.35 13.54 -2.82
C THR A 39 10.53 12.21 -2.09
N LEU A 40 11.57 11.45 -2.43
CA LEU A 40 11.86 10.16 -1.81
C LEU A 40 12.29 10.30 -0.34
N GLU A 41 13.06 11.33 -0.01
CA GLU A 41 13.42 11.65 1.38
C GLU A 41 12.21 12.09 2.20
N ARG A 42 11.27 12.83 1.62
CA ARG A 42 10.03 13.21 2.29
C ARG A 42 9.17 11.99 2.63
N ILE A 43 9.08 11.02 1.72
CA ILE A 43 8.44 9.74 1.99
C ILE A 43 9.16 8.99 3.13
N SER A 44 10.49 8.95 3.10
CA SER A 44 11.29 8.33 4.17
C SER A 44 11.05 9.01 5.52
N LYS A 45 11.02 10.34 5.56
CA LYS A 45 10.70 11.12 6.78
C LYS A 45 9.28 10.88 7.27
N PHE A 46 8.32 10.73 6.37
CA PHE A 46 6.95 10.39 6.72
C PHE A 46 6.89 9.03 7.46
N VAL A 47 7.63 8.02 6.98
CA VAL A 47 7.73 6.72 7.66
C VAL A 47 8.44 6.86 9.01
N ASP A 48 9.58 7.55 9.06
CA ASP A 48 10.36 7.74 10.29
C ASP A 48 9.51 8.38 11.41
N ASN A 49 8.64 9.30 11.05
CA ASN A 49 7.73 10.00 11.98
C ASN A 49 6.48 9.18 12.38
N GLY A 50 6.31 7.97 11.87
CA GLY A 50 5.22 7.07 12.28
C GLY A 50 4.14 6.85 11.21
N GLY A 51 4.32 7.38 9.99
CA GLY A 51 3.46 7.09 8.87
C GLY A 51 3.65 5.67 8.34
N HIS A 52 2.61 5.13 7.72
CA HIS A 52 2.64 3.84 7.04
C HIS A 52 2.53 4.02 5.54
N VAL A 53 3.46 3.46 4.79
CA VAL A 53 3.49 3.57 3.33
C VAL A 53 3.20 2.21 2.70
N VAL A 54 2.36 2.19 1.66
CA VAL A 54 2.30 1.11 0.67
C VAL A 54 2.82 1.68 -0.64
N MET A 55 3.87 1.10 -1.18
CA MET A 55 4.56 1.60 -2.37
C MET A 55 4.68 0.50 -3.41
N ALA A 56 4.33 0.83 -4.64
CA ALA A 56 4.39 -0.11 -5.75
C ALA A 56 5.77 -0.14 -6.43
N PHE A 57 5.98 -1.17 -7.22
CA PHE A 57 7.19 -1.44 -7.99
C PHE A 57 7.67 -0.25 -8.84
N LYS A 58 8.93 -0.28 -9.26
CA LYS A 58 9.62 0.78 -10.02
C LYS A 58 9.71 2.14 -9.30
N SER A 59 9.32 2.22 -8.04
CA SER A 59 9.40 3.50 -7.33
C SER A 59 10.84 3.88 -7.02
N GLY A 60 11.20 5.15 -7.32
CA GLY A 60 12.54 5.68 -7.13
C GLY A 60 13.59 5.17 -8.12
N TYR A 61 13.16 4.64 -9.27
CA TYR A 61 14.08 4.05 -10.26
C TYR A 61 14.88 5.12 -11.02
N THR A 62 14.23 6.21 -11.43
CA THR A 62 14.89 7.35 -12.07
C THR A 62 14.79 8.61 -11.22
N ASN A 63 15.67 9.58 -11.52
CA ASN A 63 15.58 10.92 -10.92
C ASN A 63 14.54 11.78 -11.66
N GLU A 64 14.43 13.06 -11.30
CA GLU A 64 13.50 14.03 -11.89
C GLU A 64 13.74 14.32 -13.39
N TYR A 65 14.90 13.95 -13.91
CA TYR A 65 15.27 14.08 -15.33
C TYR A 65 15.09 12.77 -16.10
N ASP A 66 14.42 11.78 -15.50
CA ASP A 66 14.27 10.42 -16.04
C ASP A 66 15.60 9.69 -16.28
N THR A 67 16.64 10.08 -15.56
CA THR A 67 17.94 9.41 -15.60
C THR A 67 17.96 8.29 -14.56
N VAL A 68 18.31 7.07 -14.99
CA VAL A 68 18.44 5.92 -14.08
C VAL A 68 19.48 6.24 -13.00
N ARG A 69 19.12 5.98 -11.77
CA ARG A 69 19.99 6.22 -10.63
C ARG A 69 21.18 5.27 -10.66
N TRP A 70 22.35 5.78 -10.29
CA TRP A 70 23.56 4.94 -10.16
C TRP A 70 23.54 4.11 -8.86
N GLN A 71 22.79 4.59 -7.85
CA GLN A 71 22.58 3.83 -6.62
C GLN A 71 21.74 2.58 -6.91
N ARG A 72 22.04 1.51 -6.17
CA ARG A 72 21.20 0.30 -6.20
C ARG A 72 19.77 0.64 -5.81
N ALA A 73 18.80 0.20 -6.60
CA ALA A 73 17.39 0.46 -6.37
C ALA A 73 16.93 -0.07 -4.98
N PRO A 74 15.99 0.61 -4.32
CA PRO A 74 15.24 1.80 -4.71
C PRO A 74 15.93 3.15 -4.40
N GLY A 75 17.26 3.24 -4.52
CA GLY A 75 18.03 4.46 -4.37
C GLY A 75 17.93 5.08 -2.97
N PRO A 76 17.53 6.36 -2.85
CA PRO A 76 17.41 7.03 -1.55
C PRO A 76 16.43 6.35 -0.56
N LEU A 77 15.46 5.59 -1.07
CA LEU A 77 14.50 4.85 -0.24
C LEU A 77 15.07 3.58 0.39
N ARG A 78 16.23 3.07 -0.06
CA ARG A 78 16.78 1.76 0.35
C ARG A 78 16.77 1.54 1.85
N LYS A 79 17.17 2.55 2.63
CA LYS A 79 17.21 2.45 4.09
C LYS A 79 15.80 2.34 4.69
N ALA A 80 14.85 3.15 4.22
CA ALA A 80 13.47 3.12 4.70
C ALA A 80 12.73 1.86 4.20
N ALA A 81 13.03 1.42 2.98
CA ALA A 81 12.47 0.22 2.38
C ALA A 81 13.05 -1.09 2.96
N GLY A 82 14.29 -1.06 3.46
CA GLY A 82 14.96 -2.19 4.09
C GLY A 82 15.36 -3.31 3.14
N PHE A 83 15.47 -3.02 1.86
CA PHE A 83 15.90 -3.94 0.81
C PHE A 83 16.61 -3.19 -0.31
N SER A 84 17.25 -3.94 -1.18
CA SER A 84 17.76 -3.44 -2.46
C SER A 84 17.43 -4.41 -3.59
N TYR A 85 17.51 -3.97 -4.85
CA TYR A 85 17.46 -4.84 -6.03
C TYR A 85 18.26 -4.25 -7.18
N GLN A 86 18.66 -5.10 -8.11
CA GLN A 86 19.37 -4.72 -9.35
C GLN A 86 18.75 -5.39 -10.57
N GLU A 87 18.00 -6.46 -10.37
CA GLU A 87 17.42 -7.28 -11.42
C GLU A 87 15.90 -7.29 -11.32
N PHE A 88 15.28 -7.36 -12.47
CA PHE A 88 13.84 -7.46 -12.65
C PHE A 88 13.51 -8.18 -13.95
N SER A 89 12.28 -8.59 -14.10
CA SER A 89 11.78 -9.24 -15.31
C SER A 89 10.37 -8.79 -15.65
N SER A 90 10.04 -8.76 -16.93
CA SER A 90 8.65 -8.73 -17.35
C SER A 90 8.07 -10.14 -17.24
N LEU A 91 6.84 -10.24 -16.76
CA LEU A 91 6.14 -11.51 -16.64
C LEU A 91 5.18 -11.67 -17.83
N ALA A 92 5.45 -12.65 -18.69
CA ALA A 92 4.57 -12.99 -19.83
C ALA A 92 3.24 -13.60 -19.36
N HIS A 93 3.27 -14.27 -18.21
CA HIS A 93 2.11 -14.90 -17.57
C HIS A 93 2.11 -14.61 -16.08
N PRO A 94 0.93 -14.62 -15.41
CA PRO A 94 0.89 -14.52 -13.96
C PRO A 94 1.70 -15.64 -13.29
N VAL A 95 2.35 -15.29 -12.18
CA VAL A 95 3.13 -16.20 -11.34
C VAL A 95 2.47 -16.26 -9.97
N ASN A 96 2.27 -17.45 -9.44
CA ASN A 96 1.75 -17.60 -8.10
C ASN A 96 2.75 -17.04 -7.06
N LEU A 97 2.22 -16.53 -5.97
CA LEU A 97 3.00 -16.17 -4.80
C LEU A 97 2.78 -17.22 -3.72
N LYS A 98 3.85 -17.53 -3.00
CA LYS A 98 3.78 -18.41 -1.83
C LYS A 98 2.88 -17.79 -0.77
N PRO A 99 2.06 -18.59 -0.07
CA PRO A 99 1.12 -18.08 0.92
C PRO A 99 1.83 -17.79 2.27
N ASP A 100 2.87 -16.93 2.25
CA ASP A 100 3.65 -16.63 3.44
C ASP A 100 2.79 -15.91 4.49
N ARG A 101 2.34 -14.68 4.18
CA ARG A 101 1.45 -13.93 5.05
C ARG A 101 -0.01 -13.94 4.60
N TYR A 102 -0.24 -13.80 3.31
CA TYR A 102 -1.57 -13.70 2.72
C TYR A 102 -1.96 -15.03 2.06
N GLN A 103 -3.04 -15.66 2.53
CA GLN A 103 -3.47 -16.98 2.09
C GLN A 103 -4.75 -16.86 1.26
N LEU A 104 -4.62 -16.32 0.05
CA LEU A 104 -5.75 -16.03 -0.83
C LEU A 104 -5.94 -17.08 -1.95
N GLY A 105 -5.28 -18.22 -1.85
CA GLY A 105 -5.37 -19.29 -2.85
C GLY A 105 -4.97 -18.81 -4.25
N ALA A 106 -5.82 -19.05 -5.24
CA ALA A 106 -5.58 -18.66 -6.63
C ALA A 106 -5.45 -17.13 -6.84
N ASN A 107 -5.89 -16.31 -5.87
CA ASN A 107 -5.77 -14.85 -5.93
C ASN A 107 -4.43 -14.33 -5.40
N ASN A 108 -3.51 -15.22 -5.04
CA ASN A 108 -2.17 -14.89 -4.57
C ASN A 108 -1.20 -14.87 -5.75
N GLN A 109 -1.32 -13.87 -6.64
CA GLN A 109 -0.56 -13.83 -7.90
C GLN A 109 0.12 -12.48 -8.14
N ALA A 110 1.31 -12.61 -8.78
CA ALA A 110 2.08 -11.54 -9.41
C ALA A 110 1.82 -11.51 -10.93
N SER A 111 1.84 -10.34 -11.53
CA SER A 111 1.67 -10.17 -12.98
C SER A 111 2.49 -9.00 -13.53
N ALA A 112 2.66 -8.96 -14.83
CA ALA A 112 3.28 -7.91 -15.62
C ALA A 112 4.78 -7.68 -15.32
N TRP A 113 5.18 -7.56 -14.05
CA TRP A 113 6.52 -7.16 -13.63
C TRP A 113 6.96 -7.91 -12.38
N ALA A 114 8.23 -8.22 -12.25
CA ALA A 114 8.83 -8.81 -11.06
C ALA A 114 10.18 -8.17 -10.75
N GLU A 115 10.33 -7.56 -9.60
CA GLU A 115 11.60 -7.12 -9.03
C GLU A 115 12.14 -8.20 -8.12
N PHE A 116 13.45 -8.47 -8.22
CA PHE A 116 14.10 -9.49 -7.40
C PHE A 116 14.66 -8.85 -6.13
N LEU A 117 13.76 -8.65 -5.17
CA LEU A 117 14.07 -7.95 -3.93
C LEU A 117 15.07 -8.74 -3.10
N MET A 118 16.06 -8.05 -2.55
CA MET A 118 17.06 -8.59 -1.62
C MET A 118 16.88 -7.90 -0.27
N PRO A 119 16.16 -8.52 0.68
CA PRO A 119 15.94 -7.95 2.01
C PRO A 119 17.25 -7.71 2.76
N GLU A 120 17.30 -6.59 3.47
CA GLU A 120 18.39 -6.20 4.38
C GLU A 120 17.89 -6.14 5.82
N THR A 121 16.79 -5.41 6.03
CA THR A 121 16.08 -5.31 7.32
C THR A 121 14.58 -5.57 7.17
N ALA A 122 14.09 -5.63 5.94
CA ALA A 122 12.67 -5.86 5.67
C ALA A 122 12.27 -7.32 5.91
N GLU A 123 11.08 -7.51 6.47
CA GLU A 123 10.42 -8.82 6.51
C GLU A 123 9.81 -9.17 5.15
N THR A 124 9.81 -10.45 4.80
CA THR A 124 9.14 -10.98 3.62
C THR A 124 7.66 -11.19 3.92
N LEU A 125 6.78 -10.65 3.08
CA LEU A 125 5.33 -10.86 3.18
C LEU A 125 4.81 -11.88 2.18
N ALA A 126 5.43 -11.97 1.01
CA ALA A 126 5.17 -12.98 -0.01
C ALA A 126 6.39 -13.14 -0.91
N SER A 127 6.68 -14.38 -1.32
CA SER A 127 7.75 -14.71 -2.27
C SER A 127 7.15 -15.26 -3.55
N TYR A 128 7.87 -15.16 -4.66
CA TYR A 128 7.45 -15.79 -5.90
C TYR A 128 7.44 -17.32 -5.76
N ASP A 129 6.43 -17.97 -6.29
CA ASP A 129 6.41 -19.44 -6.45
C ASP A 129 6.92 -19.78 -7.85
N HIS A 130 8.24 -19.75 -8.01
CA HIS A 130 8.90 -19.92 -9.29
C HIS A 130 10.24 -20.65 -9.13
N PRO A 131 10.59 -21.60 -10.03
CA PRO A 131 11.78 -22.43 -9.88
C PRO A 131 13.10 -21.64 -9.91
N PHE A 132 13.19 -20.53 -10.64
CA PHE A 132 14.44 -19.76 -10.78
C PHE A 132 14.53 -18.57 -9.84
N PHE A 133 13.43 -17.85 -9.60
CA PHE A 133 13.45 -16.65 -8.76
C PHE A 133 12.57 -16.74 -7.50
N GLY A 134 12.12 -17.94 -7.15
CA GLY A 134 11.31 -18.20 -5.95
C GLY A 134 12.05 -18.00 -4.62
N ARG A 135 13.34 -17.64 -4.66
CA ARG A 135 14.11 -17.21 -3.50
C ARG A 135 13.92 -15.72 -3.17
N PHE A 136 13.38 -14.93 -4.12
CA PHE A 136 13.20 -13.51 -3.94
C PHE A 136 11.79 -13.20 -3.45
N PRO A 137 11.67 -12.32 -2.46
CA PRO A 137 10.37 -11.75 -2.11
C PRO A 137 9.78 -10.95 -3.26
N ALA A 138 8.44 -11.02 -3.37
CA ALA A 138 7.63 -10.17 -4.20
C ALA A 138 7.07 -8.98 -3.40
N LEU A 139 6.76 -9.22 -2.11
CA LEU A 139 6.26 -8.22 -1.19
C LEU A 139 7.12 -8.22 0.07
N THR A 140 7.48 -7.02 0.52
CA THR A 140 8.26 -6.83 1.76
C THR A 140 7.64 -5.74 2.63
N ARG A 141 7.99 -5.74 3.91
CA ARG A 141 7.72 -4.64 4.84
C ARG A 141 8.93 -4.36 5.69
N ASN A 142 9.25 -3.10 5.84
CA ASN A 142 10.29 -2.66 6.75
C ASN A 142 9.72 -1.76 7.85
N LYS A 143 10.19 -1.93 9.08
CA LYS A 143 10.00 -0.96 10.14
C LYS A 143 11.12 0.06 10.04
N PHE A 144 10.76 1.34 9.91
CA PHE A 144 11.72 2.42 9.86
C PHE A 144 11.25 3.56 10.76
N GLY A 145 12.06 3.91 11.74
CA GLY A 145 11.66 4.83 12.80
C GLY A 145 10.40 4.34 13.54
N LYS A 146 9.35 5.13 13.54
CA LYS A 146 8.08 4.81 14.21
C LYS A 146 7.03 4.17 13.27
N GLY A 147 7.25 4.19 11.96
CA GLY A 147 6.32 3.71 10.95
C GLY A 147 6.79 2.47 10.20
N THR A 148 6.13 2.19 9.08
CA THR A 148 6.46 1.07 8.20
C THR A 148 6.37 1.44 6.73
N LEU A 149 7.22 0.83 5.89
CA LEU A 149 7.10 0.85 4.45
C LEU A 149 6.84 -0.56 3.95
N THR A 150 5.68 -0.78 3.36
CA THR A 150 5.31 -2.00 2.63
C THR A 150 5.58 -1.76 1.15
N TYR A 151 6.33 -2.65 0.53
CA TYR A 151 6.70 -2.53 -0.88
C TYR A 151 6.19 -3.72 -1.68
N GLU A 152 5.60 -3.41 -2.81
CA GLU A 152 5.05 -4.35 -3.77
C GLU A 152 5.96 -4.36 -5.00
N GLY A 153 6.90 -5.32 -5.08
CA GLY A 153 7.87 -5.45 -6.19
C GLY A 153 7.27 -6.02 -7.48
N THR A 154 5.95 -6.08 -7.57
CA THR A 154 5.18 -6.64 -8.69
C THR A 154 3.77 -6.05 -8.73
N ALA A 155 3.09 -6.17 -9.85
CA ALA A 155 1.65 -5.95 -9.90
C ALA A 155 0.93 -7.18 -9.31
N ILE A 156 0.04 -6.97 -8.36
CA ILE A 156 -0.69 -8.01 -7.64
C ILE A 156 -2.18 -7.99 -7.97
N THR A 157 -2.89 -9.07 -7.66
CA THR A 157 -4.34 -9.15 -7.84
C THR A 157 -5.08 -8.13 -6.97
N ALA A 158 -6.30 -7.79 -7.35
CA ALA A 158 -7.12 -6.82 -6.61
C ALA A 158 -7.42 -7.30 -5.18
N GLU A 159 -7.62 -8.59 -4.99
CA GLU A 159 -7.87 -9.23 -3.71
C GLU A 159 -6.65 -9.16 -2.80
N LEU A 160 -5.45 -9.43 -3.34
CA LEU A 160 -4.21 -9.32 -2.60
C LEU A 160 -3.90 -7.86 -2.25
N GLN A 161 -4.11 -6.93 -3.19
CA GLN A 161 -4.00 -5.49 -2.94
C GLN A 161 -4.92 -5.03 -1.80
N GLN A 162 -6.16 -5.51 -1.79
CA GLN A 162 -7.10 -5.17 -0.72
C GLN A 162 -6.65 -5.77 0.63
N ALA A 163 -6.10 -6.98 0.65
CA ALA A 163 -5.57 -7.60 1.86
C ALA A 163 -4.35 -6.84 2.41
N VAL A 164 -3.41 -6.44 1.54
CA VAL A 164 -2.24 -5.62 1.91
C VAL A 164 -2.68 -4.28 2.50
N ILE A 165 -3.60 -3.59 1.84
CA ILE A 165 -4.09 -2.29 2.31
C ILE A 165 -4.85 -2.44 3.62
N ARG A 166 -5.68 -3.46 3.79
CA ARG A 166 -6.37 -3.74 5.06
C ARG A 166 -5.38 -3.92 6.21
N ASP A 167 -4.34 -4.73 6.03
CA ASP A 167 -3.29 -4.96 7.04
C ASP A 167 -2.59 -3.64 7.43
N VAL A 168 -2.33 -2.76 6.48
CA VAL A 168 -1.70 -1.46 6.75
C VAL A 168 -2.66 -0.50 7.46
N ILE A 169 -3.94 -0.48 7.09
CA ILE A 169 -4.99 0.33 7.76
C ILE A 169 -5.17 -0.12 9.22
N GLU A 170 -5.15 -1.44 9.48
CA GLU A 170 -5.19 -2.00 10.84
C GLU A 170 -3.98 -1.58 11.66
N ARG A 171 -2.77 -1.66 11.09
CA ARG A 171 -1.51 -1.21 11.74
C ARG A 171 -1.50 0.28 12.06
N ALA A 172 -2.09 1.08 11.18
CA ALA A 172 -2.22 2.53 11.39
C ALA A 172 -3.28 2.90 12.44
N GLY A 173 -3.99 1.92 13.01
CA GLY A 173 -5.09 2.15 13.95
C GLY A 173 -6.29 2.85 13.32
N LEU A 174 -6.52 2.64 12.03
CA LEU A 174 -7.62 3.24 11.26
C LEU A 174 -8.78 2.26 11.02
N ALA A 175 -8.65 0.99 11.43
CA ALA A 175 -9.70 0.01 11.28
C ALA A 175 -10.76 0.17 12.38
N GLY A 176 -11.92 0.70 12.01
CA GLY A 176 -13.08 0.91 12.86
C GLY A 176 -14.27 0.02 12.47
N SER A 177 -15.47 0.43 12.89
CA SER A 177 -16.74 -0.21 12.52
C SER A 177 -16.98 -0.19 11.01
N ASP A 178 -16.63 0.92 10.37
CA ASP A 178 -16.87 1.12 8.94
C ASP A 178 -16.06 0.17 8.06
N GLN A 179 -14.80 -0.09 8.44
CA GLN A 179 -13.91 -1.01 7.74
C GLN A 179 -14.32 -2.48 7.93
N ARG A 180 -15.17 -2.74 8.92
CA ARG A 180 -15.77 -4.06 9.20
C ARG A 180 -17.19 -4.21 8.66
N ALA A 181 -17.70 -3.19 7.95
CA ALA A 181 -19.04 -3.25 7.36
C ALA A 181 -19.18 -4.44 6.39
N PRO A 182 -20.38 -4.99 6.25
CA PRO A 182 -20.63 -6.08 5.30
C PRO A 182 -20.25 -5.70 3.87
N GLU A 183 -19.79 -6.69 3.10
CA GLU A 183 -19.48 -6.50 1.70
C GLU A 183 -20.67 -5.88 0.94
N GLY A 184 -20.37 -4.94 0.03
CA GLY A 184 -21.36 -4.19 -0.73
C GLY A 184 -21.92 -2.97 0.02
N VAL A 185 -21.66 -2.81 1.30
CA VAL A 185 -22.05 -1.61 2.04
C VAL A 185 -20.94 -0.56 1.95
N ARG A 186 -21.32 0.66 1.59
CA ARG A 186 -20.43 1.83 1.57
C ARG A 186 -20.89 2.84 2.61
N ILE A 187 -19.93 3.30 3.39
CA ILE A 187 -20.18 4.26 4.49
C ILE A 187 -19.38 5.52 4.19
N ARG A 188 -20.02 6.66 4.32
CA ARG A 188 -19.41 7.97 4.16
C ARG A 188 -19.86 8.89 5.27
N HIS A 189 -18.96 9.74 5.72
CA HIS A 189 -19.21 10.72 6.76
C HIS A 189 -18.99 12.13 6.26
N GLY A 190 -19.74 13.06 6.78
CA GLY A 190 -19.62 14.46 6.44
C GLY A 190 -20.18 15.35 7.54
N ARG A 191 -20.08 16.65 7.33
CA ARG A 191 -20.76 17.65 8.16
C ARG A 191 -21.56 18.58 7.27
N ASN A 192 -22.73 18.94 7.72
CA ASN A 192 -23.51 19.96 7.04
C ASN A 192 -22.94 21.38 7.33
N PRO A 193 -23.41 22.42 6.65
CA PRO A 193 -22.95 23.79 6.88
C PRO A 193 -23.15 24.28 8.32
N ARG A 194 -24.04 23.64 9.10
CA ARG A 194 -24.29 23.95 10.51
C ARG A 194 -23.41 23.13 11.46
N GLY A 195 -22.48 22.33 10.95
CA GLY A 195 -21.56 21.50 11.71
C GLY A 195 -22.11 20.14 12.18
N ALA A 196 -23.39 19.84 11.95
CA ALA A 196 -23.97 18.56 12.32
C ALA A 196 -23.39 17.41 11.49
N ALA A 197 -23.08 16.29 12.15
CA ALA A 197 -22.58 15.10 11.48
C ALA A 197 -23.66 14.48 10.58
N ILE A 198 -23.27 14.03 9.41
CA ILE A 198 -24.10 13.30 8.46
C ILE A 198 -23.39 11.97 8.14
N HIS A 199 -24.18 10.90 8.16
CA HIS A 199 -23.69 9.56 7.87
C HIS A 199 -24.53 8.96 6.75
N PHE A 200 -23.84 8.48 5.70
CA PHE A 200 -24.46 7.82 4.56
C PHE A 200 -24.13 6.33 4.59
N TYR A 201 -25.16 5.50 4.58
CA TYR A 201 -25.06 4.05 4.49
C TYR A 201 -25.68 3.61 3.18
N LEU A 202 -24.87 3.18 2.25
CA LEU A 202 -25.26 2.84 0.88
C LEU A 202 -25.07 1.34 0.67
N ASN A 203 -26.16 0.62 0.45
CA ASN A 203 -26.10 -0.82 0.15
C ASN A 203 -26.15 -1.03 -1.38
N PHE A 204 -25.04 -1.46 -1.95
CA PHE A 204 -24.89 -1.84 -3.37
C PHE A 204 -25.07 -3.34 -3.61
N SER A 205 -25.40 -4.13 -2.56
CA SER A 205 -25.67 -5.55 -2.73
C SER A 205 -27.16 -5.79 -3.05
N PRO A 206 -27.53 -6.91 -3.68
CA PRO A 206 -28.93 -7.26 -3.97
C PRO A 206 -29.70 -7.69 -2.72
N ALA A 207 -29.03 -7.95 -1.60
CA ALA A 207 -29.63 -8.43 -0.35
C ALA A 207 -29.61 -7.34 0.73
N ALA A 208 -30.58 -7.38 1.63
CA ALA A 208 -30.58 -6.52 2.82
C ALA A 208 -29.35 -6.81 3.68
N LYS A 209 -28.71 -5.76 4.21
CA LYS A 209 -27.55 -5.83 5.09
C LYS A 209 -27.82 -5.06 6.37
N SER A 210 -27.39 -5.62 7.51
CA SER A 210 -27.45 -4.94 8.79
C SER A 210 -26.09 -4.27 9.09
N VAL A 211 -26.15 -3.02 9.53
CA VAL A 211 -24.99 -2.24 9.96
C VAL A 211 -25.24 -1.74 11.37
N SER A 212 -24.32 -1.97 12.27
CA SER A 212 -24.36 -1.42 13.62
C SER A 212 -23.48 -0.18 13.68
N TYR A 213 -24.05 0.92 14.10
CA TYR A 213 -23.33 2.16 14.34
C TYR A 213 -23.52 2.61 15.79
N ALA A 214 -22.42 2.81 16.51
CA ALA A 214 -22.47 3.43 17.82
C ALA A 214 -22.40 4.96 17.64
N TYR A 215 -23.47 5.66 17.91
CA TYR A 215 -23.44 7.12 18.03
C TYR A 215 -22.55 7.45 19.23
N GLY A 216 -21.39 8.00 18.99
CA GLY A 216 -20.63 8.64 20.07
C GLY A 216 -21.46 9.79 20.62
N ASN A 217 -21.63 9.86 21.93
CA ASN A 217 -22.11 11.06 22.56
C ASN A 217 -21.10 12.16 22.22
N GLY A 218 -21.56 13.18 21.46
CA GLY A 218 -20.77 14.33 21.07
C GLY A 218 -20.37 15.21 22.24
#